data_673ee1fc6d69228cc502fe2a7f570025
#
_entry.id   673ee1fc6d69228cc502fe2a7f570025
#
_cell.length_a   1.000
_cell.length_b   1.000
_cell.length_c   1.000
_cell.angle_alpha   90.00
_cell.angle_beta   90.00
_cell.angle_gamma   90.00
#
_symmetry.space_group_name_H-M   'P 1'
#
loop_
_entity.id
_entity.type
_entity.pdbx_description
1 polymer ?
#
loop_
_entity_poly.entity_id
_entity_poly.type
_entity_poly.pdbx_seq_one_letter_code
_entity_poly.pdbx_strand_id
1 'polypeptide(L)'
;ISDVIDTNTVKVIMDVNQKALAYSRHPIPFPKSNIAKYDKQLGLYAFKQSGLQVFSENLPASLEKIESVEMYRLLEHGYSIQMVKTNDVSISVDTPSDLEQATALMKQDSLFGKY
;
A
#
# COMPACT_ATOMS: atom_id res chain seq x y z
N ILE A 1 2.37 16.25 1.26
CA ILE A 1 2.82 16.28 2.68
C ILE A 1 1.75 15.63 3.58
N SER A 2 0.45 15.83 3.32
CA SER A 2 -0.64 15.24 4.12
C SER A 2 -0.58 13.70 4.16
N ASP A 3 -0.42 13.04 3.02
CA ASP A 3 -0.41 11.57 2.92
C ASP A 3 0.80 10.93 3.61
N VAL A 4 1.90 11.66 3.75
CA VAL A 4 3.12 11.13 4.39
C VAL A 4 2.93 10.90 5.89
N ILE A 5 2.25 11.84 6.56
CA ILE A 5 2.00 11.78 8.01
C ILE A 5 0.67 11.09 8.35
N ASP A 6 -0.19 10.87 7.37
CA ASP A 6 -1.46 10.17 7.56
C ASP A 6 -1.22 8.69 7.89
N THR A 7 -1.67 8.25 9.04
CA THR A 7 -1.55 6.86 9.51
C THR A 7 -2.47 5.88 8.78
N ASN A 8 -3.48 6.37 8.05
CA ASN A 8 -4.31 5.53 7.18
C ASN A 8 -3.59 5.18 5.88
N THR A 9 -2.64 6.03 5.47
CA THR A 9 -1.79 5.78 4.31
C THR A 9 -0.60 4.93 4.70
N VAL A 10 -0.49 3.72 4.15
CA VAL A 10 0.65 2.83 4.37
C VAL A 10 1.80 3.24 3.45
N LYS A 11 2.98 3.49 4.03
CA LYS A 11 4.22 3.73 3.29
C LYS A 11 4.94 2.42 3.07
N VAL A 12 5.67 2.32 1.96
CA VAL A 12 6.47 1.15 1.61
C VAL A 12 7.88 1.56 1.23
N ILE A 13 8.87 0.83 1.72
CA ILE A 13 10.24 0.92 1.22
C ILE A 13 10.59 -0.33 0.43
N MET A 14 11.38 -0.13 -0.62
CA MET A 14 11.72 -1.16 -1.59
C MET A 14 13.22 -1.25 -1.80
N ASP A 15 13.70 -2.41 -2.20
CA ASP A 15 15.06 -2.57 -2.69
C ASP A 15 15.23 -2.01 -4.12
N VAL A 16 16.45 -2.10 -4.64
CA VAL A 16 16.78 -1.63 -6.01
C VAL A 16 16.05 -2.38 -7.11
N ASN A 17 15.53 -3.58 -6.82
CA ASN A 17 14.74 -4.41 -7.72
C ASN A 17 13.23 -4.21 -7.53
N GLN A 18 12.82 -3.21 -6.74
CA GLN A 18 11.43 -2.92 -6.38
C GLN A 18 10.74 -4.06 -5.59
N LYS A 19 11.49 -4.82 -4.82
CA LYS A 19 10.90 -5.75 -3.85
C LYS A 19 10.64 -5.03 -2.55
N ALA A 20 9.49 -5.27 -1.94
CA ALA A 20 9.14 -4.68 -0.67
C ALA A 20 10.11 -5.14 0.43
N LEU A 21 10.64 -4.18 1.18
CA LEU A 21 11.49 -4.41 2.35
C LEU A 21 10.71 -4.23 3.65
N ALA A 22 9.86 -3.22 3.71
CA ALA A 22 9.01 -2.97 4.87
C ALA A 22 7.82 -2.07 4.49
N TYR A 23 6.77 -2.18 5.28
CA TYR A 23 5.60 -1.30 5.26
C TYR A 23 5.49 -0.58 6.60
N SER A 24 4.97 0.64 6.62
CA SER A 24 4.65 1.31 7.89
C SER A 24 3.56 2.39 7.71
N ARG A 25 2.77 2.54 8.76
CA ARG A 25 1.86 3.68 8.88
C ARG A 25 2.60 4.96 9.26
N HIS A 26 3.77 4.85 9.89
CA HIS A 26 4.69 5.96 10.06
C HIS A 26 5.45 6.30 8.77
N PRO A 27 5.93 7.55 8.63
CA PRO A 27 6.81 7.93 7.53
C PRO A 27 8.10 7.11 7.54
N ILE A 28 8.33 6.31 6.51
CA ILE A 28 9.58 5.59 6.24
C ILE A 28 9.99 5.80 4.78
N PRO A 29 11.32 5.93 4.49
CA PRO A 29 12.45 5.97 5.41
C PRO A 29 12.53 7.28 6.21
N PHE A 30 13.25 7.28 7.34
CA PHE A 30 13.50 8.51 8.08
C PHE A 30 14.38 9.48 7.26
N PRO A 31 13.92 10.70 6.99
CA PRO A 31 14.67 11.64 6.17
C PRO A 31 15.77 12.32 7.01
N LYS A 32 17.00 11.88 6.85
CA LYS A 32 18.15 12.57 7.45
C LYS A 32 18.52 13.86 6.68
N SER A 33 18.02 14.02 5.47
CA SER A 33 18.17 15.20 4.61
C SER A 33 16.81 15.61 4.05
N ASN A 34 16.72 16.83 3.50
CA ASN A 34 15.47 17.32 2.90
C ASN A 34 15.02 16.59 1.61
N ILE A 35 15.71 15.51 1.23
CA ILE A 35 15.40 14.72 0.02
C ILE A 35 14.74 13.42 0.46
N ALA A 36 13.51 13.50 0.95
CA ALA A 36 12.71 12.32 1.21
C ALA A 36 11.72 12.09 0.07
N LYS A 37 11.78 10.91 -0.53
CA LYS A 37 10.72 10.39 -1.39
C LYS A 37 10.01 9.27 -0.63
N TYR A 38 8.69 9.32 -0.63
CA TYR A 38 7.86 8.31 0.00
C TYR A 38 7.04 7.61 -1.07
N ASP A 39 7.03 6.30 -1.05
CA ASP A 39 6.14 5.50 -1.86
C ASP A 39 4.95 5.05 -0.99
N LYS A 40 3.75 5.27 -1.50
CA LYS A 40 2.48 4.87 -0.88
C LYS A 40 2.07 3.52 -1.44
N GLN A 41 1.70 2.61 -0.56
CA GLN A 41 1.10 1.35 -0.98
C GLN A 41 -0.35 1.60 -1.45
N LEU A 42 -0.69 1.09 -2.62
CA LEU A 42 -2.08 0.92 -3.03
C LEU A 42 -2.57 -0.47 -2.59
N GLY A 43 -3.82 -0.57 -2.18
CA GLY A 43 -4.43 -1.83 -1.71
C GLY A 43 -4.82 -2.80 -2.84
N LEU A 44 -4.05 -2.84 -3.93
CA LEU A 44 -4.30 -3.71 -5.06
C LEU A 44 -3.18 -4.76 -5.16
N TYR A 45 -3.56 -6.04 -5.12
CA TYR A 45 -2.64 -7.16 -5.12
C TYR A 45 -2.98 -8.18 -6.20
N ALA A 46 -1.95 -8.71 -6.84
CA ALA A 46 -2.06 -9.84 -7.74
C ALA A 46 -1.22 -11.00 -7.20
N PHE A 47 -1.79 -12.18 -7.15
CA PHE A 47 -1.14 -13.39 -6.67
C PHE A 47 -1.00 -14.42 -7.78
N LYS A 48 0.16 -15.06 -7.86
CA LYS A 48 0.23 -16.37 -8.48
C LYS A 48 -0.51 -17.37 -7.58
N GLN A 49 -1.06 -18.42 -8.14
CA GLN A 49 -1.79 -19.45 -7.37
C GLN A 49 -0.98 -19.96 -6.16
N SER A 50 0.30 -20.25 -6.36
CA SER A 50 1.21 -20.67 -5.28
C SER A 50 1.38 -19.59 -4.20
N GLY A 51 1.44 -18.32 -4.59
CA GLY A 51 1.53 -17.20 -3.63
C GLY A 51 0.26 -17.02 -2.81
N LEU A 52 -0.89 -17.19 -3.42
CA LEU A 52 -2.17 -17.15 -2.71
C LEU A 52 -2.32 -18.31 -1.73
N GLN A 53 -1.86 -19.50 -2.12
CA GLN A 53 -1.82 -20.66 -1.23
C GLN A 53 -0.93 -20.40 -0.01
N VAL A 54 0.29 -19.91 -0.22
CA VAL A 54 1.20 -19.52 0.87
C VAL A 54 0.54 -18.50 1.80
N PHE A 55 -0.10 -17.47 1.24
CA PHE A 55 -0.79 -16.45 2.03
C PHE A 55 -1.90 -17.05 2.89
N SER A 56 -2.68 -17.98 2.36
CA SER A 56 -3.81 -18.61 3.07
C SER A 56 -3.37 -19.63 4.13
N GLU A 57 -2.25 -20.30 3.93
CA GLU A 57 -1.73 -21.33 4.84
C GLU A 57 -0.94 -20.73 6.03
N ASN A 58 -0.43 -19.50 5.90
CA ASN A 58 0.31 -18.84 6.97
C ASN A 58 -0.60 -18.00 7.85
N LEU A 59 -0.35 -18.04 9.15
CA LEU A 59 -1.06 -17.21 10.12
C LEU A 59 -0.43 -15.82 10.23
N PRO A 60 -1.22 -14.78 10.58
CA PRO A 60 -0.70 -13.46 10.87
C PRO A 60 0.34 -13.50 11.99
N ALA A 61 1.54 -12.99 11.71
CA ALA A 61 2.61 -12.87 12.66
C ALA A 61 2.63 -11.48 13.34
N SER A 62 3.74 -11.10 13.92
CA SER A 62 3.82 -9.96 14.83
C SER A 62 3.67 -8.62 14.10
N LEU A 63 4.39 -8.39 13.00
CA LEU A 63 4.34 -7.11 12.28
C LEU A 63 2.99 -6.88 11.59
N GLU A 64 2.41 -7.95 11.02
CA GLU A 64 1.06 -7.86 10.46
C GLU A 64 0.05 -7.36 11.49
N LYS A 65 0.12 -7.89 12.73
CA LYS A 65 -0.80 -7.51 13.81
C LYS A 65 -0.54 -6.09 14.33
N ILE A 66 0.72 -5.66 14.39
CA ILE A 66 1.10 -4.35 14.92
C ILE A 66 0.77 -3.25 13.92
N GLU A 67 1.19 -3.40 12.67
CA GLU A 67 0.99 -2.39 11.60
C GLU A 67 -0.39 -2.49 10.95
N SER A 68 -1.11 -3.61 11.14
CA SER A 68 -2.36 -3.93 10.42
C SER A 68 -2.17 -3.85 8.90
N VAL A 69 -1.10 -4.48 8.42
CA VAL A 69 -0.75 -4.58 7.00
C VAL A 69 -0.58 -6.04 6.63
N GLU A 70 -1.56 -6.60 5.91
CA GLU A 70 -1.64 -8.04 5.60
C GLU A 70 -0.43 -8.57 4.82
N MET A 71 0.22 -7.73 4.02
CA MET A 71 1.39 -8.13 3.24
C MET A 71 2.60 -8.50 4.10
N TYR A 72 2.63 -8.10 5.37
CA TYR A 72 3.62 -8.60 6.32
C TYR A 72 3.54 -10.10 6.52
N ARG A 73 2.37 -10.73 6.32
CA ARG A 73 2.23 -12.19 6.40
C ARG A 73 3.22 -12.91 5.47
N LEU A 74 3.41 -12.39 4.27
CA LEU A 74 4.39 -12.93 3.34
C LEU A 74 5.82 -12.57 3.73
N LEU A 75 6.08 -11.30 4.07
CA LEU A 75 7.43 -10.85 4.42
C LEU A 75 7.97 -11.54 5.67
N GLU A 76 7.16 -11.64 6.73
CA GLU A 76 7.57 -12.28 7.99
C GLU A 76 7.84 -13.80 7.83
N HIS A 77 7.23 -14.42 6.82
CA HIS A 77 7.48 -15.83 6.49
C HIS A 77 8.55 -16.01 5.39
N GLY A 78 9.29 -14.96 5.05
CA GLY A 78 10.45 -15.03 4.15
C GLY A 78 10.12 -15.00 2.66
N TYR A 79 8.91 -14.65 2.29
CA TYR A 79 8.51 -14.51 0.89
C TYR A 79 8.71 -13.08 0.39
N SER A 80 9.01 -12.94 -0.89
CA SER A 80 9.19 -11.63 -1.52
C SER A 80 7.92 -11.14 -2.20
N ILE A 81 7.71 -9.82 -2.13
CA ILE A 81 6.61 -9.14 -2.79
C ILE A 81 7.20 -8.18 -3.82
N GLN A 82 6.86 -8.38 -5.09
CA GLN A 82 7.26 -7.46 -6.15
C GLN A 82 6.32 -6.28 -6.17
N MET A 83 6.85 -5.08 -6.01
CA MET A 83 6.10 -3.84 -6.14
C MET A 83 6.09 -3.37 -7.60
N VAL A 84 4.99 -2.77 -8.01
CA VAL A 84 4.84 -2.12 -9.31
C VAL A 84 4.50 -0.67 -9.07
N LYS A 85 5.34 0.25 -9.59
CA LYS A 85 5.07 1.69 -9.45
C LYS A 85 4.03 2.13 -10.46
N THR A 86 3.11 2.97 -10.00
CA THR A 86 2.17 3.70 -10.84
C THR A 86 2.18 5.18 -10.46
N ASN A 87 1.82 6.03 -11.41
CA ASN A 87 1.58 7.45 -11.17
C ASN A 87 0.08 7.77 -11.01
N ASP A 88 -0.77 6.74 -11.03
CA ASP A 88 -2.20 6.92 -10.88
C ASP A 88 -2.54 7.38 -9.47
N VAL A 89 -3.42 8.36 -9.37
CA VAL A 89 -3.95 8.85 -8.11
C VAL A 89 -5.09 7.94 -7.68
N SER A 90 -4.97 7.37 -6.50
CA SER A 90 -6.01 6.55 -5.89
C SER A 90 -6.39 7.15 -4.54
N ILE A 91 -7.67 7.20 -4.24
CA ILE A 91 -8.23 7.63 -2.96
C ILE A 91 -8.87 6.42 -2.29
N SER A 92 -8.41 6.10 -1.07
CA SER A 92 -9.12 5.18 -0.19
C SER A 92 -10.31 5.91 0.44
N VAL A 93 -11.43 5.22 0.57
CA VAL A 93 -12.65 5.79 1.16
C VAL A 93 -12.82 5.23 2.56
N ASP A 94 -12.24 5.93 3.54
CA ASP A 94 -12.29 5.55 4.95
C ASP A 94 -13.16 6.52 5.78
N THR A 95 -13.37 7.73 5.26
CA THR A 95 -14.13 8.80 5.91
C THR A 95 -15.20 9.38 4.98
N PRO A 96 -16.24 10.09 5.50
CA PRO A 96 -17.20 10.81 4.66
C PRO A 96 -16.56 11.83 3.71
N SER A 97 -15.48 12.49 4.14
CA SER A 97 -14.73 13.42 3.30
C SER A 97 -14.06 12.73 2.12
N ASP A 98 -13.52 11.52 2.34
CA ASP A 98 -12.90 10.72 1.27
C ASP A 98 -13.95 10.31 0.24
N LEU A 99 -15.17 9.96 0.69
CA LEU A 99 -16.28 9.62 -0.19
C LEU A 99 -16.68 10.79 -1.08
N GLU A 100 -16.73 12.00 -0.54
CA GLU A 100 -17.02 13.21 -1.32
C GLU A 100 -15.96 13.45 -2.40
N GLN A 101 -14.68 13.33 -2.04
CA GLN A 101 -13.55 13.47 -2.96
C GLN A 101 -13.57 12.39 -4.04
N ALA A 102 -13.74 11.12 -3.65
CA ALA A 102 -13.81 9.99 -4.58
C ALA A 102 -15.00 10.16 -5.55
N THR A 103 -16.17 10.61 -5.06
CA THR A 103 -17.35 10.89 -5.88
C THR A 103 -17.07 11.98 -6.91
N ALA A 104 -16.38 13.05 -6.51
CA ALA A 104 -16.03 14.15 -7.41
C ALA A 104 -15.06 13.69 -8.51
N LEU A 105 -14.06 12.86 -8.16
CA LEU A 105 -13.13 12.29 -9.14
C LEU A 105 -13.81 11.30 -10.09
N MET A 106 -14.67 10.43 -9.56
CA MET A 106 -15.43 9.46 -10.39
C MET A 106 -16.28 10.14 -11.46
N LYS A 107 -16.90 11.28 -11.15
CA LYS A 107 -17.68 12.05 -12.14
C LYS A 107 -16.83 12.59 -13.29
N GLN A 108 -15.52 12.74 -13.08
CA GLN A 108 -14.58 13.23 -14.09
C GLN A 108 -13.91 12.07 -14.85
N ASP A 109 -14.09 10.82 -14.40
CA ASP A 109 -13.53 9.65 -15.05
C ASP A 109 -14.17 9.44 -16.43
N SER A 110 -13.31 9.23 -17.42
CA SER A 110 -13.74 9.02 -18.81
C SER A 110 -14.57 7.74 -19.01
N LEU A 111 -14.48 6.82 -18.07
CA LEU A 111 -15.19 5.53 -18.07
C LEU A 111 -16.48 5.58 -17.25
N PHE A 112 -16.72 6.66 -16.49
CA PHE A 112 -17.93 6.79 -15.66
C PHE A 112 -19.21 6.63 -16.48
N GLY A 113 -20.06 5.69 -16.07
CA GLY A 113 -21.31 5.38 -16.77
C GLY A 113 -21.17 4.56 -18.05
N LYS A 114 -20.00 3.99 -18.34
CA LYS A 114 -19.76 3.13 -19.52
C LYS A 114 -19.77 1.63 -19.22
N TYR A 115 -19.97 1.21 -17.97
CA TYR A 115 -20.12 -0.20 -17.53
C TYR A 115 -21.46 -0.41 -16.86
#